data_fcfa464bb0da796cfcc0cfa34e3993b7
#
_entry.id   fcfa464bb0da796cfcc0cfa34e3993b7
#
_cell.length_a   1.000
_cell.length_b   1.000
_cell.length_c   1.000
_cell.angle_alpha   90.00
_cell.angle_beta   90.00
_cell.angle_gamma   90.00
#
_symmetry.space_group_name_H-M   'P 1'
#
loop_
_entity.id
_entity.type
_entity.pdbx_description
1 polymer ?
#
loop_
_entity_poly.entity_id
_entity_poly.type
_entity_poly.pdbx_seq_one_letter_code
_entity_poly.pdbx_strand_id
1 'polypeptide(L)'
;MVATRKLRRGGVAEFFGRLAPCVVAMEACASAHHWGREIVALGHEVRLIPPAHVKPYVRRNKTDAADAAAICEAAMRPGQRFVPVRGIENQAELMRHRVRELLSGQRTALLNALRGHLSEIGIVAPQGAQHAYRLKRLLANGADENGEIVVPASVRGALAPLEAEIEALDGVIGEIDDELAAKAKADERARRLMTIPGIGPVIATAIVATVRDVEGFAGGREFSAFLGLTPRQRSSGGKERSGRISKMGDRYLRELFVVGATAALCHAGGHDDALRRWAKDTLKRKAGLKYAFKLTAVALANKLARIAFALLRSGAVYDDRPVAA
;
A
#
# COMPACT_ATOMS: atom_id res chain seq x y z
N MET A 1 -30.88 -22.65 -8.66
CA MET A 1 -31.06 -21.81 -7.46
C MET A 1 -32.09 -22.46 -6.57
N VAL A 2 -31.75 -22.79 -5.32
CA VAL A 2 -32.65 -23.51 -4.41
C VAL A 2 -33.56 -22.56 -3.62
N ALA A 3 -33.04 -21.42 -3.18
CA ALA A 3 -33.80 -20.41 -2.47
C ALA A 3 -33.14 -19.01 -2.63
N THR A 4 -33.99 -17.98 -2.63
CA THR A 4 -33.56 -16.57 -2.52
C THR A 4 -34.22 -15.96 -1.30
N ARG A 5 -33.45 -15.32 -0.44
CA ARG A 5 -33.96 -14.67 0.77
C ARG A 5 -33.38 -13.27 0.90
N LYS A 6 -34.21 -12.31 1.23
CA LYS A 6 -33.82 -10.96 1.63
C LYS A 6 -33.78 -10.89 3.15
N LEU A 7 -32.60 -10.67 3.72
CA LEU A 7 -32.38 -10.62 5.15
C LEU A 7 -32.10 -9.18 5.61
N ARG A 8 -32.63 -8.81 6.77
CA ARG A 8 -32.13 -7.63 7.49
C ARG A 8 -30.81 -7.98 8.17
N ARG A 9 -29.95 -6.96 8.38
CA ARG A 9 -28.61 -7.17 8.97
C ARG A 9 -28.65 -7.99 10.28
N GLY A 10 -29.61 -7.73 11.18
CA GLY A 10 -29.75 -8.46 12.45
C GLY A 10 -30.19 -9.92 12.30
N GLY A 11 -30.79 -10.31 11.17
CA GLY A 11 -31.24 -11.69 10.94
C GLY A 11 -30.22 -12.58 10.22
N VAL A 12 -29.05 -12.04 9.86
CA VAL A 12 -28.05 -12.81 9.08
C VAL A 12 -27.46 -13.94 9.91
N ALA A 13 -27.02 -13.68 11.13
CA ALA A 13 -26.45 -14.69 12.02
C ALA A 13 -27.46 -15.80 12.36
N GLU A 14 -28.71 -15.43 12.67
CA GLU A 14 -29.79 -16.38 12.95
C GLU A 14 -30.07 -17.28 11.72
N PHE A 15 -30.10 -16.71 10.52
CA PHE A 15 -30.33 -17.46 9.29
C PHE A 15 -29.23 -18.50 9.07
N PHE A 16 -27.96 -18.11 9.15
CA PHE A 16 -26.84 -19.04 8.97
C PHE A 16 -26.73 -20.05 10.11
N GLY A 17 -27.04 -19.67 11.35
CA GLY A 17 -27.04 -20.59 12.49
C GLY A 17 -28.06 -21.73 12.38
N ARG A 18 -29.09 -21.61 11.53
CA ARG A 18 -30.09 -22.66 11.26
C ARG A 18 -29.71 -23.58 10.08
N LEU A 19 -28.66 -23.24 9.35
CA LEU A 19 -28.21 -24.06 8.22
C LEU A 19 -27.18 -25.10 8.67
N ALA A 20 -27.22 -26.27 8.05
CA ALA A 20 -26.11 -27.21 8.16
C ALA A 20 -24.82 -26.57 7.63
N PRO A 21 -23.64 -26.96 8.13
CA PRO A 21 -22.36 -26.46 7.66
C PRO A 21 -22.26 -26.46 6.13
N CYS A 22 -21.97 -25.32 5.54
CA CYS A 22 -21.90 -25.14 4.09
C CYS A 22 -20.85 -24.12 3.71
N VAL A 23 -20.55 -24.00 2.42
CA VAL A 23 -19.68 -22.96 1.87
C VAL A 23 -20.47 -21.67 1.68
N VAL A 24 -20.00 -20.58 2.27
CA VAL A 24 -20.58 -19.24 2.12
C VAL A 24 -19.61 -18.36 1.35
N ALA A 25 -19.97 -18.04 0.12
CA ALA A 25 -19.17 -17.13 -0.73
C ALA A 25 -19.66 -15.69 -0.59
N MET A 26 -18.72 -14.76 -0.45
CA MET A 26 -19.01 -13.32 -0.34
C MET A 26 -17.97 -12.52 -1.15
N GLU A 27 -18.40 -11.37 -1.68
CA GLU A 27 -17.46 -10.40 -2.22
C GLU A 27 -16.64 -9.77 -1.08
N ALA A 28 -15.32 -9.63 -1.27
CA ALA A 28 -14.41 -9.01 -0.31
C ALA A 28 -14.55 -7.47 -0.33
N CYS A 29 -15.70 -6.99 0.09
CA CYS A 29 -16.08 -5.57 0.20
C CYS A 29 -16.05 -5.08 1.67
N ALA A 30 -16.60 -3.89 1.93
CA ALA A 30 -16.74 -3.36 3.28
C ALA A 30 -17.55 -4.33 4.16
N SER A 31 -17.11 -4.55 5.40
CA SER A 31 -17.67 -5.50 6.39
C SER A 31 -17.53 -7.00 6.07
N ALA A 32 -16.98 -7.40 4.93
CA ALA A 32 -16.84 -8.81 4.56
C ALA A 32 -16.04 -9.62 5.60
N HIS A 33 -14.99 -9.07 6.17
CA HIS A 33 -14.22 -9.73 7.20
C HIS A 33 -14.99 -9.89 8.53
N HIS A 34 -15.84 -8.93 8.90
CA HIS A 34 -16.72 -9.08 10.05
C HIS A 34 -17.68 -10.25 9.83
N TRP A 35 -18.43 -10.22 8.73
CA TRP A 35 -19.34 -11.33 8.41
C TRP A 35 -18.62 -12.65 8.23
N GLY A 36 -17.41 -12.62 7.67
CA GLY A 36 -16.59 -13.82 7.55
C GLY A 36 -16.28 -14.44 8.90
N ARG A 37 -15.94 -13.65 9.93
CA ARG A 37 -15.71 -14.17 11.28
C ARG A 37 -16.98 -14.72 11.93
N GLU A 38 -18.09 -13.98 11.84
CA GLU A 38 -19.38 -14.43 12.38
C GLU A 38 -19.82 -15.76 11.78
N ILE A 39 -19.73 -15.87 10.45
CA ILE A 39 -20.16 -17.07 9.73
C ILE A 39 -19.23 -18.26 9.97
N VAL A 40 -17.91 -18.04 10.09
CA VAL A 40 -16.95 -19.08 10.49
C VAL A 40 -17.24 -19.57 11.91
N ALA A 41 -17.58 -18.67 12.84
CA ALA A 41 -17.95 -19.03 14.21
C ALA A 41 -19.23 -19.89 14.29
N LEU A 42 -20.10 -19.82 13.28
CA LEU A 42 -21.28 -20.67 13.13
C LEU A 42 -20.98 -22.03 12.46
N GLY A 43 -19.72 -22.34 12.15
CA GLY A 43 -19.29 -23.61 11.59
C GLY A 43 -19.29 -23.70 10.06
N HIS A 44 -19.44 -22.59 9.33
CA HIS A 44 -19.41 -22.57 7.89
C HIS A 44 -18.02 -22.30 7.32
N GLU A 45 -17.74 -22.80 6.10
CA GLU A 45 -16.58 -22.41 5.30
C GLU A 45 -16.86 -21.07 4.60
N VAL A 46 -15.99 -20.08 4.81
CA VAL A 46 -16.16 -18.76 4.18
C VAL A 46 -15.15 -18.54 3.06
N ARG A 47 -15.64 -18.15 1.88
CA ARG A 47 -14.85 -17.79 0.70
C ARG A 47 -15.06 -16.34 0.35
N LEU A 48 -14.08 -15.47 0.67
CA LEU A 48 -14.08 -14.06 0.27
C LEU A 48 -13.44 -13.92 -1.10
N ILE A 49 -14.18 -13.33 -2.06
CA ILE A 49 -13.74 -13.20 -3.46
C ILE A 49 -13.41 -11.74 -3.74
N PRO A 50 -12.22 -11.42 -4.29
CA PRO A 50 -11.91 -10.05 -4.69
C PRO A 50 -12.94 -9.52 -5.69
N PRO A 51 -13.41 -8.25 -5.57
CA PRO A 51 -14.39 -7.64 -6.48
C PRO A 51 -14.02 -7.74 -7.95
N ALA A 52 -12.73 -7.62 -8.26
CA ALA A 52 -12.22 -7.74 -9.62
C ALA A 52 -12.45 -9.14 -10.24
N HIS A 53 -12.59 -10.17 -9.42
CA HIS A 53 -12.83 -11.55 -9.86
C HIS A 53 -14.34 -11.88 -9.95
N VAL A 54 -15.20 -11.10 -9.29
CA VAL A 54 -16.67 -11.23 -9.41
C VAL A 54 -17.17 -10.46 -10.64
N LYS A 55 -16.59 -9.29 -10.91
CA LYS A 55 -17.03 -8.38 -11.98
C LYS A 55 -17.24 -9.03 -13.36
N PRO A 56 -16.41 -9.97 -13.86
CA PRO A 56 -16.62 -10.61 -15.17
C PRO A 56 -17.91 -11.42 -15.28
N TYR A 57 -18.48 -11.84 -14.17
CA TYR A 57 -19.70 -12.67 -14.11
C TYR A 57 -20.97 -11.84 -13.86
N VAL A 58 -20.83 -10.55 -13.56
CA VAL A 58 -21.99 -9.67 -13.40
C VAL A 58 -22.62 -9.41 -14.76
N ARG A 59 -23.89 -9.82 -14.92
CA ARG A 59 -24.68 -9.58 -16.13
C ARG A 59 -25.15 -8.12 -16.18
N ARG A 60 -25.61 -7.67 -17.35
CA ARG A 60 -26.26 -6.37 -17.51
C ARG A 60 -27.45 -6.25 -16.55
N ASN A 61 -27.70 -5.06 -16.02
CA ASN A 61 -28.69 -4.73 -15.00
C ASN A 61 -28.27 -5.22 -13.60
N LYS A 62 -27.76 -4.26 -12.83
CA LYS A 62 -27.29 -4.49 -11.47
C LYS A 62 -28.49 -4.75 -10.54
N THR A 63 -28.60 -5.96 -10.04
CA THR A 63 -29.56 -6.36 -9.01
C THR A 63 -28.85 -7.27 -8.01
N ASP A 64 -29.31 -7.27 -6.75
CA ASP A 64 -28.74 -8.11 -5.70
C ASP A 64 -28.73 -9.60 -6.09
N ALA A 65 -29.75 -10.05 -6.83
CA ALA A 65 -29.84 -11.42 -7.33
C ALA A 65 -28.78 -11.75 -8.40
N ALA A 66 -28.49 -10.78 -9.30
CA ALA A 66 -27.45 -10.94 -10.31
C ALA A 66 -26.04 -10.91 -9.67
N ASP A 67 -25.84 -10.06 -8.66
CA ASP A 67 -24.59 -10.01 -7.92
C ASP A 67 -24.36 -11.30 -7.12
N ALA A 68 -25.39 -11.86 -6.47
CA ALA A 68 -25.33 -13.15 -5.78
C ALA A 68 -25.00 -14.30 -6.75
N ALA A 69 -25.63 -14.31 -7.92
CA ALA A 69 -25.35 -15.33 -8.95
C ALA A 69 -23.90 -15.23 -9.46
N ALA A 70 -23.39 -14.01 -9.69
CA ALA A 70 -22.02 -13.77 -10.09
C ALA A 70 -21.00 -14.21 -9.03
N ILE A 71 -21.28 -13.98 -7.74
CA ILE A 71 -20.47 -14.45 -6.62
C ILE A 71 -20.44 -15.98 -6.58
N CYS A 72 -21.58 -16.64 -6.72
CA CYS A 72 -21.66 -18.10 -6.76
C CYS A 72 -20.86 -18.66 -7.93
N GLU A 73 -20.99 -18.10 -9.13
CA GLU A 73 -20.25 -18.54 -10.30
C GLU A 73 -18.73 -18.36 -10.11
N ALA A 74 -18.31 -17.21 -9.61
CA ALA A 74 -16.90 -16.94 -9.30
C ALA A 74 -16.35 -17.92 -8.25
N ALA A 75 -17.13 -18.26 -7.20
CA ALA A 75 -16.72 -19.15 -6.13
C ALA A 75 -16.47 -20.60 -6.59
N MET A 76 -17.13 -21.02 -7.65
CA MET A 76 -17.05 -22.39 -8.20
C MET A 76 -15.95 -22.56 -9.25
N ARG A 77 -15.28 -21.48 -9.66
CA ARG A 77 -14.24 -21.56 -10.71
C ARG A 77 -12.98 -22.25 -10.22
N PRO A 78 -12.45 -23.22 -11.00
CA PRO A 78 -11.15 -23.81 -10.71
C PRO A 78 -10.04 -22.75 -10.64
N GLY A 79 -9.17 -22.85 -9.64
CA GLY A 79 -8.05 -21.91 -9.46
C GLY A 79 -8.44 -20.53 -8.94
N GLN A 80 -9.71 -20.34 -8.53
CA GLN A 80 -10.14 -19.09 -7.86
C GLN A 80 -9.39 -18.90 -6.55
N ARG A 81 -8.77 -17.73 -6.39
CA ARG A 81 -8.12 -17.34 -5.13
C ARG A 81 -9.08 -16.58 -4.24
N PHE A 82 -9.12 -16.98 -3.00
CA PHE A 82 -9.94 -16.36 -1.97
C PHE A 82 -9.09 -15.48 -1.07
N VAL A 83 -9.68 -14.39 -0.60
CA VAL A 83 -9.08 -13.54 0.42
C VAL A 83 -9.29 -14.22 1.78
N PRO A 84 -8.24 -14.48 2.56
CA PRO A 84 -8.40 -15.08 3.87
C PRO A 84 -9.19 -14.16 4.82
N VAL A 85 -10.08 -14.72 5.62
CA VAL A 85 -10.78 -13.97 6.66
C VAL A 85 -9.77 -13.49 7.69
N ARG A 86 -9.78 -12.19 7.97
CA ARG A 86 -8.85 -11.54 8.90
C ARG A 86 -9.42 -11.52 10.31
N GLY A 87 -8.58 -11.85 11.30
CA GLY A 87 -8.87 -11.62 12.72
C GLY A 87 -8.93 -10.12 13.06
N ILE A 88 -9.49 -9.79 14.22
CA ILE A 88 -9.66 -8.41 14.68
C ILE A 88 -8.29 -7.71 14.82
N GLU A 89 -7.32 -8.37 15.44
CA GLU A 89 -5.97 -7.82 15.65
C GLU A 89 -5.29 -7.46 14.32
N ASN A 90 -5.39 -8.36 13.34
CA ASN A 90 -4.81 -8.10 12.03
C ASN A 90 -5.54 -6.95 11.29
N GLN A 91 -6.87 -6.81 11.46
CA GLN A 91 -7.59 -5.66 10.94
C GLN A 91 -7.18 -4.37 11.63
N ALA A 92 -6.96 -4.38 12.95
CA ALA A 92 -6.49 -3.21 13.69
C ALA A 92 -5.12 -2.74 13.18
N GLU A 93 -4.20 -3.67 12.87
CA GLU A 93 -2.91 -3.32 12.26
C GLU A 93 -3.09 -2.64 10.90
N LEU A 94 -3.93 -3.20 10.05
CA LEU A 94 -4.23 -2.59 8.75
C LEU A 94 -4.94 -1.24 8.86
N MET A 95 -5.82 -1.07 9.86
CA MET A 95 -6.47 0.21 10.15
C MET A 95 -5.44 1.26 10.56
N ARG A 96 -4.45 0.91 11.40
CA ARG A 96 -3.36 1.83 11.78
C ARG A 96 -2.59 2.33 10.56
N HIS A 97 -2.25 1.44 9.64
CA HIS A 97 -1.63 1.83 8.37
C HIS A 97 -2.53 2.74 7.53
N ARG A 98 -3.85 2.49 7.48
CA ARG A 98 -4.80 3.32 6.74
C ARG A 98 -5.01 4.70 7.37
N VAL A 99 -5.05 4.77 8.69
CA VAL A 99 -5.10 6.04 9.43
C VAL A 99 -3.84 6.85 9.13
N ARG A 100 -2.65 6.24 9.23
CA ARG A 100 -1.39 6.89 8.87
C ARG A 100 -1.37 7.41 7.43
N GLU A 101 -1.84 6.61 6.47
CA GLU A 101 -1.95 7.00 5.05
C GLU A 101 -2.85 8.23 4.89
N LEU A 102 -4.02 8.23 5.53
CA LEU A 102 -4.97 9.33 5.50
C LEU A 102 -4.38 10.62 6.08
N LEU A 103 -3.83 10.56 7.29
CA LEU A 103 -3.25 11.71 7.97
C LEU A 103 -2.04 12.27 7.20
N SER A 104 -1.19 11.41 6.64
CA SER A 104 -0.08 11.82 5.76
C SER A 104 -0.57 12.51 4.49
N GLY A 105 -1.71 12.07 3.94
CA GLY A 105 -2.36 12.72 2.81
C GLY A 105 -2.90 14.11 3.16
N GLN A 106 -3.58 14.25 4.30
CA GLN A 106 -4.11 15.52 4.82
C GLN A 106 -2.96 16.51 5.06
N ARG A 107 -1.89 16.09 5.76
CA ARG A 107 -0.70 16.89 5.96
C ARG A 107 -0.11 17.40 4.64
N THR A 108 0.00 16.53 3.64
CA THR A 108 0.50 16.91 2.32
C THR A 108 -0.40 17.93 1.63
N ALA A 109 -1.71 17.81 1.78
CA ALA A 109 -2.66 18.78 1.23
C ALA A 109 -2.50 20.15 1.89
N LEU A 110 -2.38 20.20 3.23
CA LEU A 110 -2.14 21.45 3.98
C LEU A 110 -0.81 22.10 3.62
N LEU A 111 0.27 21.32 3.50
CA LEU A 111 1.58 21.85 3.06
C LEU A 111 1.52 22.40 1.63
N ASN A 112 0.72 21.81 0.75
CA ASN A 112 0.51 22.35 -0.60
C ASN A 112 -0.35 23.61 -0.59
N ALA A 113 -1.37 23.70 0.26
CA ALA A 113 -2.17 24.90 0.45
C ALA A 113 -1.31 26.05 0.98
N LEU A 114 -0.49 25.79 2.02
CA LEU A 114 0.48 26.76 2.55
C LEU A 114 1.40 27.29 1.45
N ARG A 115 1.95 26.40 0.62
CA ARG A 115 2.80 26.79 -0.52
C ARG A 115 2.04 27.65 -1.52
N GLY A 116 0.78 27.32 -1.84
CA GLY A 116 -0.07 28.08 -2.74
C GLY A 116 -0.30 29.51 -2.21
N HIS A 117 -0.73 29.65 -0.96
CA HIS A 117 -0.98 30.95 -0.35
C HIS A 117 0.27 31.83 -0.28
N LEU A 118 1.43 31.28 0.10
CA LEU A 118 2.67 32.05 0.13
C LEU A 118 3.14 32.46 -1.27
N SER A 119 2.84 31.69 -2.31
CA SER A 119 3.17 32.06 -3.69
C SER A 119 2.42 33.30 -4.16
N GLU A 120 1.20 33.56 -3.66
CA GLU A 120 0.41 34.75 -3.99
C GLU A 120 1.06 36.06 -3.48
N ILE A 121 1.96 35.96 -2.52
CA ILE A 121 2.74 37.09 -2.01
C ILE A 121 4.21 37.04 -2.48
N GLY A 122 4.51 36.28 -3.53
CA GLY A 122 5.83 36.18 -4.14
C GLY A 122 6.81 35.24 -3.45
N ILE A 123 6.40 34.54 -2.39
CA ILE A 123 7.25 33.58 -1.67
C ILE A 123 7.08 32.19 -2.30
N VAL A 124 8.00 31.83 -3.18
CA VAL A 124 7.96 30.59 -3.96
C VAL A 124 8.98 29.59 -3.44
N ALA A 125 8.55 28.33 -3.29
CA ALA A 125 9.45 27.23 -2.91
C ALA A 125 9.27 26.03 -3.88
N PRO A 126 10.37 25.31 -4.18
CA PRO A 126 10.31 24.09 -4.97
C PRO A 126 9.39 23.02 -4.37
N GLN A 127 9.00 22.04 -5.19
CA GLN A 127 8.25 20.88 -4.70
C GLN A 127 9.13 19.99 -3.82
N GLY A 128 8.51 19.34 -2.83
CA GLY A 128 9.17 18.43 -1.90
C GLY A 128 8.90 18.80 -0.44
N ALA A 129 8.89 17.79 0.42
CA ALA A 129 8.57 17.96 1.85
C ALA A 129 9.55 18.92 2.54
N GLN A 130 10.86 18.78 2.30
CA GLN A 130 11.89 19.65 2.88
C GLN A 130 11.66 21.14 2.60
N HIS A 131 11.23 21.49 1.38
CA HIS A 131 10.94 22.87 1.01
C HIS A 131 9.64 23.37 1.64
N ALA A 132 8.64 22.51 1.82
CA ALA A 132 7.40 22.85 2.50
C ALA A 132 7.66 23.13 4.00
N TYR A 133 8.50 22.34 4.67
CA TYR A 133 8.91 22.60 6.05
C TYR A 133 9.75 23.86 6.21
N ARG A 134 10.55 24.21 5.20
CA ARG A 134 11.23 25.53 5.19
C ARG A 134 10.22 26.67 5.16
N LEU A 135 9.15 26.56 4.35
CA LEU A 135 8.08 27.55 4.34
C LEU A 135 7.34 27.65 5.67
N LYS A 136 7.08 26.51 6.33
CA LYS A 136 6.50 26.47 7.68
C LYS A 136 7.38 27.25 8.68
N ARG A 137 8.70 27.02 8.69
CA ARG A 137 9.64 27.76 9.55
C ARG A 137 9.66 29.26 9.25
N LEU A 138 9.62 29.63 7.95
CA LEU A 138 9.56 31.03 7.53
C LEU A 138 8.27 31.71 8.03
N LEU A 139 7.13 31.01 7.99
CA LEU A 139 5.85 31.50 8.50
C LEU A 139 5.92 31.72 10.03
N ALA A 140 6.42 30.74 10.78
CA ALA A 140 6.56 30.79 12.23
C ALA A 140 7.49 31.94 12.68
N ASN A 141 8.65 32.09 12.04
CA ASN A 141 9.65 33.11 12.38
C ASN A 141 9.32 34.51 11.83
N GLY A 142 8.45 34.59 10.82
CA GLY A 142 8.08 35.83 10.15
C GLY A 142 9.10 36.37 9.16
N ALA A 143 10.33 35.84 9.16
CA ALA A 143 11.37 36.15 8.20
C ALA A 143 12.31 34.96 7.99
N ASP A 144 13.07 34.96 6.90
CA ASP A 144 14.18 34.03 6.70
C ASP A 144 15.42 34.40 7.55
N GLU A 145 16.41 33.51 7.52
CA GLU A 145 17.65 33.65 8.35
C GLU A 145 18.42 34.93 8.04
N ASN A 146 18.28 35.48 6.84
CA ASN A 146 18.97 36.70 6.40
C ASN A 146 18.11 37.98 6.50
N GLY A 147 16.79 37.84 6.80
CA GLY A 147 15.85 38.94 6.80
C GLY A 147 15.45 39.45 5.39
N GLU A 148 15.86 38.74 4.34
CA GLU A 148 15.55 39.12 2.95
C GLU A 148 14.09 38.81 2.57
N ILE A 149 13.53 37.72 3.12
CA ILE A 149 12.15 37.33 2.91
C ILE A 149 11.37 37.58 4.20
N VAL A 150 10.43 38.51 4.18
CA VAL A 150 9.57 38.84 5.31
C VAL A 150 8.11 38.47 5.00
N VAL A 151 7.50 37.72 5.91
CA VAL A 151 6.07 37.38 5.83
C VAL A 151 5.27 38.42 6.61
N PRO A 152 4.37 39.19 5.96
CA PRO A 152 3.54 40.19 6.63
C PRO A 152 2.73 39.59 7.80
N ALA A 153 2.58 40.34 8.89
CA ALA A 153 1.85 39.89 10.07
C ALA A 153 0.41 39.46 9.78
N SER A 154 -0.28 40.16 8.86
CA SER A 154 -1.63 39.79 8.39
C SER A 154 -1.67 38.43 7.72
N VAL A 155 -0.65 38.10 6.92
CA VAL A 155 -0.53 36.80 6.25
C VAL A 155 -0.25 35.69 7.27
N ARG A 156 0.66 35.95 8.21
CA ARG A 156 0.96 35.02 9.30
C ARG A 156 -0.31 34.70 10.11
N GLY A 157 -1.05 35.71 10.50
CA GLY A 157 -2.31 35.52 11.23
C GLY A 157 -3.35 34.71 10.44
N ALA A 158 -3.45 34.96 9.13
CA ALA A 158 -4.37 34.21 8.27
C ALA A 158 -3.97 32.75 8.08
N LEU A 159 -2.69 32.43 8.07
CA LEU A 159 -2.17 31.07 7.84
C LEU A 159 -1.87 30.28 9.13
N ALA A 160 -1.92 30.92 10.30
CA ALA A 160 -1.68 30.28 11.60
C ALA A 160 -2.55 29.01 11.84
N PRO A 161 -3.84 28.96 11.46
CA PRO A 161 -4.62 27.73 11.60
C PRO A 161 -4.07 26.55 10.78
N LEU A 162 -3.53 26.80 9.58
CA LEU A 162 -2.91 25.75 8.77
C LEU A 162 -1.61 25.23 9.41
N GLU A 163 -0.83 26.13 9.99
CA GLU A 163 0.41 25.77 10.70
C GLU A 163 0.11 24.89 11.90
N ALA A 164 -0.86 25.27 12.74
CA ALA A 164 -1.27 24.51 13.90
C ALA A 164 -1.77 23.11 13.54
N GLU A 165 -2.57 22.97 12.47
CA GLU A 165 -3.08 21.69 12.01
C GLU A 165 -1.95 20.81 11.44
N ILE A 166 -1.00 21.37 10.69
CA ILE A 166 0.17 20.62 10.21
C ILE A 166 0.98 20.08 11.39
N GLU A 167 1.16 20.88 12.45
CA GLU A 167 1.87 20.47 13.66
C GLU A 167 1.19 19.35 14.41
N ALA A 168 -0.12 19.45 14.59
CA ALA A 168 -0.93 18.39 15.19
C ALA A 168 -0.83 17.07 14.39
N LEU A 169 -0.93 17.16 13.06
CA LEU A 169 -0.79 15.98 12.19
C LEU A 169 0.62 15.38 12.24
N ASP A 170 1.67 16.21 12.30
CA ASP A 170 3.05 15.74 12.45
C ASP A 170 3.23 14.95 13.75
N GLY A 171 2.66 15.44 14.87
CA GLY A 171 2.67 14.76 16.16
C GLY A 171 2.01 13.37 16.09
N VAL A 172 0.75 13.32 15.65
CA VAL A 172 -0.01 12.05 15.57
C VAL A 172 0.63 11.05 14.59
N ILE A 173 1.14 11.52 13.44
CA ILE A 173 1.86 10.65 12.50
C ILE A 173 3.14 10.10 13.13
N GLY A 174 3.86 10.94 13.90
CA GLY A 174 5.05 10.53 14.64
C GLY A 174 4.76 9.42 15.64
N GLU A 175 3.72 9.56 16.45
CA GLU A 175 3.27 8.53 17.41
C GLU A 175 2.94 7.20 16.72
N ILE A 176 2.23 7.25 15.59
CA ILE A 176 1.93 6.05 14.81
C ILE A 176 3.21 5.41 14.25
N ASP A 177 4.16 6.22 13.79
CA ASP A 177 5.44 5.72 13.26
C ASP A 177 6.28 5.06 14.35
N ASP A 178 6.30 5.60 15.57
CA ASP A 178 6.96 5.00 16.73
C ASP A 178 6.31 3.67 17.14
N GLU A 179 4.98 3.60 17.17
CA GLU A 179 4.27 2.34 17.41
C GLU A 179 4.60 1.28 16.35
N LEU A 180 4.60 1.65 15.06
CA LEU A 180 4.97 0.74 13.98
C LEU A 180 6.43 0.30 14.08
N ALA A 181 7.34 1.19 14.50
CA ALA A 181 8.74 0.85 14.74
C ALA A 181 8.91 -0.13 15.90
N ALA A 182 8.18 0.06 17.00
CA ALA A 182 8.18 -0.88 18.13
C ALA A 182 7.66 -2.26 17.72
N LYS A 183 6.56 -2.32 16.97
CA LYS A 183 5.99 -3.57 16.42
C LYS A 183 6.94 -4.26 15.44
N ALA A 184 7.60 -3.50 14.57
CA ALA A 184 8.58 -4.06 13.64
C ALA A 184 9.76 -4.70 14.36
N LYS A 185 10.18 -4.15 15.51
CA LYS A 185 11.23 -4.75 16.36
C LYS A 185 10.76 -6.01 17.07
N ALA A 186 9.49 -6.10 17.44
CA ALA A 186 8.91 -7.25 18.13
C ALA A 186 8.60 -8.42 17.18
N ASP A 187 8.20 -8.17 15.95
CA ASP A 187 7.86 -9.22 14.96
C ASP A 187 9.12 -9.69 14.22
N GLU A 188 9.41 -10.99 14.29
CA GLU A 188 10.58 -11.59 13.64
C GLU A 188 10.55 -11.46 12.11
N ARG A 189 9.39 -11.60 11.49
CA ARG A 189 9.23 -11.46 10.03
C ARG A 189 9.52 -10.02 9.61
N ALA A 190 9.03 -9.04 10.38
CA ALA A 190 9.30 -7.64 10.13
C ALA A 190 10.79 -7.31 10.30
N ARG A 191 11.46 -7.83 11.34
CA ARG A 191 12.91 -7.67 11.51
C ARG A 191 13.70 -8.22 10.34
N ARG A 192 13.36 -9.40 9.83
CA ARG A 192 14.00 -9.98 8.63
C ARG A 192 13.78 -9.09 7.40
N LEU A 193 12.57 -8.60 7.19
CA LEU A 193 12.27 -7.69 6.08
C LEU A 193 13.05 -6.38 6.17
N MET A 194 13.27 -5.83 7.36
CA MET A 194 14.04 -4.60 7.56
C MET A 194 15.53 -4.76 7.24
N THR A 195 16.04 -5.97 7.07
CA THR A 195 17.42 -6.17 6.57
C THR A 195 17.56 -5.81 5.10
N ILE A 196 16.46 -5.71 4.35
CA ILE A 196 16.47 -5.34 2.93
C ILE A 196 16.64 -3.81 2.80
N PRO A 197 17.65 -3.31 2.07
CA PRO A 197 17.83 -1.88 1.83
C PRO A 197 16.57 -1.24 1.24
N GLY A 198 16.06 -0.18 1.89
CA GLY A 198 14.84 0.51 1.48
C GLY A 198 13.56 -0.04 2.11
N ILE A 199 13.60 -1.09 2.92
CA ILE A 199 12.45 -1.55 3.70
C ILE A 199 12.62 -1.15 5.16
N GLY A 200 11.89 -0.11 5.57
CA GLY A 200 11.82 0.36 6.95
C GLY A 200 10.64 -0.23 7.72
N PRO A 201 10.47 0.18 9.01
CA PRO A 201 9.43 -0.36 9.89
C PRO A 201 8.01 -0.31 9.31
N VAL A 202 7.63 0.83 8.72
CA VAL A 202 6.29 1.02 8.11
C VAL A 202 6.05 0.02 6.97
N ILE A 203 7.05 -0.21 6.12
CA ILE A 203 6.92 -1.14 4.99
C ILE A 203 6.89 -2.58 5.51
N ALA A 204 7.77 -2.92 6.43
CA ALA A 204 7.86 -4.28 7.00
C ALA A 204 6.56 -4.67 7.71
N THR A 205 6.02 -3.81 8.58
CA THR A 205 4.76 -4.07 9.29
C THR A 205 3.57 -4.12 8.35
N ALA A 206 3.52 -3.27 7.31
CA ALA A 206 2.47 -3.32 6.29
C ALA A 206 2.48 -4.65 5.52
N ILE A 207 3.67 -5.14 5.14
CA ILE A 207 3.82 -6.44 4.47
C ILE A 207 3.31 -7.56 5.38
N VAL A 208 3.77 -7.61 6.63
CA VAL A 208 3.38 -8.64 7.62
C VAL A 208 1.88 -8.63 7.90
N ALA A 209 1.27 -7.43 8.02
CA ALA A 209 -0.17 -7.29 8.25
C ALA A 209 -1.01 -7.72 7.03
N THR A 210 -0.50 -7.49 5.81
CA THR A 210 -1.24 -7.81 4.58
C THR A 210 -1.03 -9.25 4.13
N VAL A 211 0.22 -9.77 4.24
CA VAL A 211 0.62 -11.09 3.75
C VAL A 211 0.77 -12.05 4.91
N ARG A 212 -0.30 -12.74 5.25
CA ARG A 212 -0.31 -13.72 6.35
C ARG A 212 0.26 -15.06 5.92
N ASP A 213 -0.08 -15.47 4.71
CA ASP A 213 0.37 -16.71 4.11
C ASP A 213 1.13 -16.40 2.82
N VAL A 214 2.43 -16.66 2.86
CA VAL A 214 3.31 -16.49 1.72
C VAL A 214 3.27 -17.71 0.79
N GLU A 215 2.90 -18.88 1.30
CA GLU A 215 2.81 -20.13 0.53
C GLU A 215 1.66 -20.09 -0.49
N GLY A 216 0.67 -19.24 -0.27
CA GLY A 216 -0.40 -18.97 -1.25
C GLY A 216 0.08 -18.38 -2.57
N PHE A 217 1.37 -17.97 -2.69
CA PHE A 217 1.96 -17.49 -3.92
C PHE A 217 2.92 -18.53 -4.51
N ALA A 218 2.80 -18.84 -5.80
CA ALA A 218 3.71 -19.77 -6.49
C ALA A 218 5.16 -19.27 -6.55
N GLY A 219 5.38 -17.94 -6.42
CA GLY A 219 6.72 -17.37 -6.41
C GLY A 219 6.74 -15.84 -6.36
N GLY A 220 7.95 -15.26 -6.28
CA GLY A 220 8.13 -13.81 -6.16
C GLY A 220 7.59 -13.01 -7.36
N ARG A 221 7.48 -13.60 -8.55
CA ARG A 221 6.85 -12.95 -9.72
C ARG A 221 5.34 -12.76 -9.48
N GLU A 222 4.71 -13.74 -8.90
CA GLU A 222 3.30 -13.68 -8.58
C GLU A 222 3.01 -12.71 -7.43
N PHE A 223 3.86 -12.72 -6.39
CA PHE A 223 3.80 -11.71 -5.34
C PHE A 223 3.96 -10.29 -5.89
N SER A 224 4.89 -10.06 -6.83
CA SER A 224 5.02 -8.77 -7.52
C SER A 224 3.78 -8.43 -8.36
N ALA A 225 3.11 -9.42 -8.94
CA ALA A 225 1.86 -9.24 -9.67
C ALA A 225 0.70 -8.87 -8.73
N PHE A 226 0.63 -9.49 -7.54
CA PHE A 226 -0.31 -9.14 -6.46
C PHE A 226 -0.16 -7.68 -6.02
N LEU A 227 1.05 -7.13 -6.06
CA LEU A 227 1.32 -5.70 -5.80
C LEU A 227 1.06 -4.80 -7.02
N GLY A 228 0.81 -5.39 -8.19
CA GLY A 228 0.65 -4.66 -9.44
C GLY A 228 1.93 -4.02 -9.96
N LEU A 229 3.10 -4.55 -9.59
CA LEU A 229 4.42 -4.08 -10.02
C LEU A 229 4.92 -4.77 -11.30
N THR A 230 4.21 -5.78 -11.81
CA THR A 230 4.54 -6.44 -13.06
C THR A 230 4.03 -5.65 -14.27
N PRO A 231 4.78 -5.59 -15.38
CA PRO A 231 4.32 -4.95 -16.60
C PRO A 231 3.06 -5.61 -17.17
N ARG A 232 2.18 -4.80 -17.77
CA ARG A 232 1.09 -5.31 -18.61
C ARG A 232 1.69 -5.90 -19.88
N GLN A 233 1.31 -7.11 -20.21
CA GLN A 233 1.66 -7.73 -21.49
C GLN A 233 0.61 -7.33 -22.54
N ARG A 234 1.10 -6.97 -23.72
CA ARG A 234 0.31 -6.65 -24.92
C ARG A 234 0.91 -7.41 -26.10
N SER A 235 1.12 -8.70 -25.91
CA SER A 235 1.74 -9.57 -26.90
C SER A 235 0.66 -10.19 -27.78
N SER A 236 0.82 -10.07 -29.09
CA SER A 236 -0.03 -10.69 -30.09
C SER A 236 0.81 -11.04 -31.31
N GLY A 237 0.49 -12.15 -32.01
CA GLY A 237 1.15 -12.56 -33.24
C GLY A 237 2.67 -12.74 -33.11
N GLY A 238 3.14 -13.33 -32.00
CA GLY A 238 4.57 -13.57 -31.75
C GLY A 238 5.40 -12.33 -31.38
N LYS A 239 4.81 -11.13 -31.31
CA LYS A 239 5.50 -9.90 -30.91
C LYS A 239 5.26 -9.61 -29.43
N GLU A 240 6.32 -9.71 -28.62
CA GLU A 240 6.25 -9.37 -27.20
C GLU A 240 6.31 -7.84 -26.99
N ARG A 241 5.27 -7.29 -26.39
CA ARG A 241 5.24 -5.87 -26.01
C ARG A 241 4.90 -5.75 -24.53
N SER A 242 5.85 -5.24 -23.75
CA SER A 242 5.67 -4.89 -22.35
C SER A 242 5.23 -3.44 -22.19
N GLY A 243 4.14 -3.21 -21.48
CA GLY A 243 3.62 -1.89 -21.15
C GLY A 243 4.12 -1.39 -19.79
N ARG A 244 3.44 -0.36 -19.27
CA ARG A 244 3.64 0.11 -17.89
C ARG A 244 3.20 -0.96 -16.90
N ILE A 245 3.59 -0.83 -15.62
CA ILE A 245 3.13 -1.72 -14.55
C ILE A 245 1.59 -1.81 -14.53
N SER A 246 1.08 -2.97 -14.14
CA SER A 246 -0.37 -3.26 -14.21
C SER A 246 -1.20 -2.37 -13.29
N LYS A 247 -0.64 -1.96 -12.14
CA LYS A 247 -1.31 -1.26 -11.03
C LYS A 247 -2.54 -2.03 -10.49
N MET A 248 -2.70 -3.28 -10.88
CA MET A 248 -3.70 -4.19 -10.32
C MET A 248 -3.21 -4.70 -8.97
N GLY A 249 -4.13 -4.91 -8.01
CA GLY A 249 -3.78 -5.44 -6.69
C GLY A 249 -3.59 -4.37 -5.61
N ASP A 250 -2.82 -4.69 -4.56
CA ASP A 250 -2.71 -3.83 -3.37
C ASP A 250 -2.00 -2.51 -3.69
N ARG A 251 -2.77 -1.42 -3.65
CA ARG A 251 -2.27 -0.07 -3.95
C ARG A 251 -1.32 0.42 -2.87
N TYR A 252 -1.68 0.23 -1.61
CA TYR A 252 -0.91 0.76 -0.48
C TYR A 252 0.48 0.14 -0.41
N LEU A 253 0.57 -1.20 -0.44
CA LEU A 253 1.85 -1.88 -0.46
C LEU A 253 2.68 -1.49 -1.69
N ARG A 254 2.08 -1.38 -2.87
CA ARG A 254 2.79 -0.93 -4.07
C ARG A 254 3.41 0.45 -3.88
N GLU A 255 2.66 1.41 -3.33
CA GLU A 255 3.15 2.76 -3.04
C GLU A 255 4.31 2.72 -2.04
N LEU A 256 4.19 1.96 -0.97
CA LEU A 256 5.26 1.77 0.01
C LEU A 256 6.52 1.16 -0.60
N PHE A 257 6.41 0.12 -1.42
CA PHE A 257 7.56 -0.46 -2.12
C PHE A 257 8.23 0.54 -3.07
N VAL A 258 7.46 1.39 -3.74
CA VAL A 258 8.01 2.44 -4.61
C VAL A 258 8.71 3.52 -3.79
N VAL A 259 8.16 3.91 -2.64
CA VAL A 259 8.79 4.87 -1.70
C VAL A 259 10.10 4.28 -1.17
N GLY A 260 10.10 3.05 -0.69
CA GLY A 260 11.31 2.37 -0.19
C GLY A 260 12.39 2.22 -1.28
N ALA A 261 11.99 1.86 -2.49
CA ALA A 261 12.90 1.80 -3.64
C ALA A 261 13.47 3.19 -4.01
N THR A 262 12.65 4.23 -3.92
CA THR A 262 13.09 5.61 -4.15
C THR A 262 14.12 6.02 -3.11
N ALA A 263 13.87 5.76 -1.83
CA ALA A 263 14.81 6.04 -0.75
C ALA A 263 16.13 5.28 -0.94
N ALA A 264 16.07 3.97 -1.24
CA ALA A 264 17.26 3.17 -1.50
C ALA A 264 18.08 3.70 -2.70
N LEU A 265 17.41 4.19 -3.75
CA LEU A 265 18.06 4.76 -4.94
C LEU A 265 18.67 6.13 -4.66
N CYS A 266 17.99 7.01 -3.90
CA CYS A 266 18.51 8.32 -3.50
C CYS A 266 19.78 8.20 -2.63
N HIS A 267 19.81 7.23 -1.72
CA HIS A 267 20.94 7.00 -0.82
C HIS A 267 21.96 5.99 -1.36
N ALA A 268 21.86 5.62 -2.65
CA ALA A 268 22.78 4.67 -3.25
C ALA A 268 24.24 5.13 -3.30
N GLY A 269 24.49 6.44 -3.27
CA GLY A 269 25.85 7.03 -3.32
C GLY A 269 26.75 6.63 -2.16
N GLY A 270 26.20 6.51 -0.95
CA GLY A 270 26.93 6.21 0.29
C GLY A 270 27.07 4.72 0.63
N HIS A 271 26.59 3.82 -0.23
CA HIS A 271 26.56 2.38 0.06
C HIS A 271 26.98 1.57 -1.17
N ASP A 272 27.68 0.47 -0.95
CA ASP A 272 28.18 -0.43 -2.00
C ASP A 272 27.65 -1.86 -1.83
N ASP A 273 26.32 -2.02 -1.80
CA ASP A 273 25.64 -3.31 -1.83
C ASP A 273 25.18 -3.67 -3.26
N ALA A 274 24.99 -4.96 -3.51
CA ALA A 274 24.62 -5.49 -4.83
C ALA A 274 23.30 -4.91 -5.34
N LEU A 275 22.32 -4.65 -4.43
CA LEU A 275 21.03 -4.08 -4.79
C LEU A 275 21.17 -2.64 -5.30
N ARG A 276 21.95 -1.81 -4.59
CA ARG A 276 22.18 -0.42 -4.97
C ARG A 276 23.08 -0.30 -6.19
N ARG A 277 24.12 -1.18 -6.34
CA ARG A 277 24.91 -1.30 -7.59
C ARG A 277 24.00 -1.58 -8.78
N TRP A 278 23.14 -2.59 -8.69
CA TRP A 278 22.16 -2.91 -9.72
C TRP A 278 21.22 -1.73 -10.05
N ALA A 279 20.80 -0.98 -9.04
CA ALA A 279 19.95 0.19 -9.23
C ALA A 279 20.69 1.33 -9.97
N LYS A 280 21.96 1.61 -9.59
CA LYS A 280 22.81 2.60 -10.27
C LYS A 280 23.03 2.22 -11.74
N ASP A 281 23.34 0.94 -12.04
CA ASP A 281 23.56 0.46 -13.39
C ASP A 281 22.28 0.49 -14.23
N THR A 282 21.15 0.19 -13.61
CA THR A 282 19.84 0.31 -14.26
C THR A 282 19.48 1.77 -14.57
N LEU A 283 19.82 2.70 -13.66
CA LEU A 283 19.65 4.13 -13.89
C LEU A 283 20.53 4.64 -15.04
N LYS A 284 21.80 4.25 -15.06
CA LYS A 284 22.74 4.58 -16.15
C LYS A 284 22.22 4.09 -17.50
N ARG A 285 21.76 2.83 -17.59
CA ARG A 285 21.20 2.27 -18.83
C ARG A 285 19.95 3.01 -19.33
N LYS A 286 19.24 3.70 -18.44
CA LYS A 286 18.02 4.46 -18.75
C LYS A 286 18.26 5.98 -18.85
N ALA A 287 19.50 6.44 -18.75
CA ALA A 287 19.86 7.87 -18.65
C ALA A 287 19.25 8.77 -19.76
N GLY A 288 19.04 8.24 -20.98
CA GLY A 288 18.40 8.98 -22.07
C GLY A 288 16.86 9.07 -22.00
N LEU A 289 16.21 8.44 -21.04
CA LEU A 289 14.75 8.41 -20.96
C LEU A 289 14.21 9.54 -20.05
N LYS A 290 13.14 10.22 -20.48
CA LYS A 290 12.50 11.34 -19.77
C LYS A 290 12.20 11.07 -18.29
N TYR A 291 12.01 9.81 -17.89
CA TYR A 291 11.66 9.44 -16.50
C TYR A 291 12.58 8.35 -15.96
N ALA A 292 13.86 8.38 -16.34
CA ALA A 292 14.85 7.36 -15.98
C ALA A 292 14.83 6.99 -14.49
N PHE A 293 14.85 7.98 -13.61
CA PHE A 293 14.81 7.79 -12.16
C PHE A 293 13.54 7.06 -11.70
N LYS A 294 12.35 7.54 -12.11
CA LYS A 294 11.06 6.91 -11.73
C LYS A 294 10.92 5.50 -12.28
N LEU A 295 11.40 5.26 -13.50
CA LEU A 295 11.41 3.93 -14.11
C LEU A 295 12.34 2.98 -13.37
N THR A 296 13.48 3.47 -12.89
CA THR A 296 14.43 2.68 -12.10
C THR A 296 13.86 2.39 -10.72
N ALA A 297 13.26 3.37 -10.04
CA ALA A 297 12.61 3.17 -8.73
C ALA A 297 11.50 2.10 -8.81
N VAL A 298 10.66 2.12 -9.85
CA VAL A 298 9.62 1.10 -10.05
C VAL A 298 10.21 -0.29 -10.33
N ALA A 299 11.29 -0.37 -11.12
CA ALA A 299 11.99 -1.64 -11.36
C ALA A 299 12.63 -2.17 -10.07
N LEU A 300 13.22 -1.29 -9.27
CA LEU A 300 13.77 -1.63 -7.95
C LEU A 300 12.66 -2.07 -6.98
N ALA A 301 11.51 -1.41 -6.96
CA ALA A 301 10.35 -1.82 -6.16
C ALA A 301 9.89 -3.24 -6.49
N ASN A 302 9.86 -3.62 -7.77
CA ASN A 302 9.59 -5.00 -8.18
C ASN A 302 10.64 -5.97 -7.66
N LYS A 303 11.94 -5.61 -7.73
CA LYS A 303 13.03 -6.43 -7.20
C LYS A 303 12.92 -6.57 -5.67
N LEU A 304 12.66 -5.47 -4.95
CA LEU A 304 12.43 -5.50 -3.50
C LEU A 304 11.27 -6.42 -3.10
N ALA A 305 10.17 -6.37 -3.84
CA ALA A 305 9.02 -7.25 -3.60
C ALA A 305 9.40 -8.73 -3.74
N ARG A 306 10.18 -9.08 -4.76
CA ARG A 306 10.63 -10.46 -4.97
C ARG A 306 11.61 -10.92 -3.88
N ILE A 307 12.49 -10.05 -3.41
CA ILE A 307 13.40 -10.32 -2.29
C ILE A 307 12.58 -10.50 -1.01
N ALA A 308 11.64 -9.60 -0.71
CA ALA A 308 10.77 -9.69 0.46
C ALA A 308 9.99 -11.02 0.47
N PHE A 309 9.45 -11.45 -0.67
CA PHE A 309 8.82 -12.75 -0.82
C PHE A 309 9.78 -13.90 -0.47
N ALA A 310 11.00 -13.88 -1.02
CA ALA A 310 11.99 -14.92 -0.77
C ALA A 310 12.35 -15.04 0.72
N LEU A 311 12.54 -13.90 1.41
CA LEU A 311 12.84 -13.88 2.85
C LEU A 311 11.67 -14.34 3.70
N LEU A 312 10.44 -13.96 3.36
CA LEU A 312 9.24 -14.44 4.07
C LEU A 312 9.08 -15.95 3.95
N ARG A 313 9.40 -16.51 2.77
CA ARG A 313 9.27 -17.95 2.51
C ARG A 313 10.39 -18.77 3.15
N SER A 314 11.65 -18.31 3.03
CA SER A 314 12.80 -19.05 3.56
C SER A 314 13.06 -18.85 5.04
N GLY A 315 12.52 -17.77 5.64
CA GLY A 315 12.87 -17.36 7.00
C GLY A 315 14.29 -16.79 7.13
N ALA A 316 15.00 -16.54 6.03
CA ALA A 316 16.33 -15.97 6.04
C ALA A 316 16.35 -14.45 6.26
N VAL A 317 17.54 -13.89 6.47
CA VAL A 317 17.83 -12.46 6.43
C VAL A 317 18.39 -12.09 5.05
N TYR A 318 18.31 -10.81 4.69
CA TYR A 318 18.91 -10.34 3.45
C TYR A 318 20.44 -10.49 3.51
N ASP A 319 20.98 -11.17 2.54
CA ASP A 319 22.43 -11.32 2.33
C ASP A 319 22.80 -10.65 1.00
N ASP A 320 23.77 -9.76 1.04
CA ASP A 320 24.24 -9.01 -0.12
C ASP A 320 25.12 -9.84 -1.06
N ARG A 321 25.50 -11.04 -0.63
CA ARG A 321 26.32 -11.92 -1.46
C ARG A 321 25.55 -12.37 -2.70
N PRO A 322 26.18 -12.37 -3.90
CA PRO A 322 25.56 -12.95 -5.09
C PRO A 322 25.26 -14.42 -4.79
N VAL A 323 24.00 -14.83 -4.96
CA VAL A 323 23.64 -16.24 -4.97
C VAL A 323 24.47 -16.86 -6.10
N ALA A 324 25.37 -17.80 -5.75
CA ALA A 324 26.06 -18.60 -6.73
C ALA A 324 25.02 -19.20 -7.69
N ALA A 325 25.22 -18.96 -8.98
CA ALA A 325 24.33 -19.38 -10.05
C ALA A 325 24.21 -20.91 -10.14
#